data_71d799910d8cee1e4fe2eb595495ab42
#
_entry.id   71d799910d8cee1e4fe2eb595495ab42
#
_cell.length_a   1.000
_cell.length_b   1.000
_cell.length_c   1.000
_cell.angle_alpha   90.00
_cell.angle_beta   90.00
_cell.angle_gamma   90.00
#
_symmetry.space_group_name_H-M   'P 1'
#
loop_
_entity.id
_entity.type
_entity.pdbx_description
1 polymer ?
#
loop_
_entity_poly.entity_id
_entity_poly.type
_entity_poly.pdbx_seq_one_letter_code
_entity_poly.pdbx_strand_id
1 'polypeptide(L)'
;MIEADRLISSSVQLDEGYIDRAIRPKLLTDYVGQPQVCDQMEIFIKAAKLRQDALDHLLIFGPPGLGKTTLANIVANEMGVNIRTTSGPVLEKAGDLAAMLTNLEPHDVLFIDEIHRLSPAIEEVLYPAMEDYQLDIMIGEGPAARSIKLDLPPFTLIGATTRAGSLTSPLRDRFGIVQRLEFYSVEDLTSIVSRSASCLNLDISETASHEIARRSRGTPRIANRLLRRVRDFADVKNSGIISEEIAKAALTMLDIDQAGFDYLDRKLLNAVIERFDGGPVGLDNLAAAIGEERDTIEDVLEPYLIQQGFLQRTPRGRIATSRTYRHFGLEKLTE
;
A
#
# COMPACT_ATOMS: atom_id res chain seq x y z
N MET A 1 23.73 -17.67 0.96
CA MET A 1 22.90 -17.28 2.11
C MET A 1 21.50 -17.12 1.55
N ILE A 2 20.58 -17.96 1.99
CA ILE A 2 19.17 -17.89 1.59
C ILE A 2 18.63 -16.64 2.29
N GLU A 3 18.25 -15.62 1.53
CA GLU A 3 17.47 -14.50 2.07
C GLU A 3 16.24 -15.08 2.76
N ALA A 4 16.16 -14.91 4.07
CA ALA A 4 14.97 -15.30 4.79
C ALA A 4 13.81 -14.52 4.20
N ASP A 5 12.86 -15.22 3.61
CA ASP A 5 11.70 -14.71 2.93
C ASP A 5 10.94 -13.80 3.92
N ARG A 6 11.03 -12.50 3.72
CA ARG A 6 10.46 -11.51 4.64
C ARG A 6 8.95 -11.64 4.63
N LEU A 7 8.38 -12.26 5.64
CA LEU A 7 6.93 -12.45 5.79
C LEU A 7 6.15 -11.12 5.74
N ILE A 8 6.82 -10.01 6.02
CA ILE A 8 6.24 -8.65 6.02
C ILE A 8 6.85 -7.77 4.92
N SER A 9 7.64 -8.32 3.96
CA SER A 9 8.18 -7.53 2.86
C SER A 9 7.08 -7.02 1.91
N SER A 10 7.31 -5.89 1.28
CA SER A 10 6.41 -5.32 0.27
C SER A 10 6.49 -6.02 -1.09
N SER A 11 7.47 -6.93 -1.31
CA SER A 11 7.64 -7.66 -2.58
C SER A 11 6.64 -8.83 -2.70
N VAL A 12 6.03 -8.96 -3.86
CA VAL A 12 5.06 -10.03 -4.21
C VAL A 12 5.80 -11.12 -4.96
N GLN A 13 5.71 -12.39 -4.50
CA GLN A 13 6.16 -13.53 -5.30
C GLN A 13 5.15 -13.84 -6.40
N LEU A 14 5.61 -14.36 -7.56
CA LEU A 14 4.78 -14.57 -8.76
C LEU A 14 3.54 -15.44 -8.53
N ASP A 15 3.62 -16.50 -7.74
CA ASP A 15 2.47 -17.36 -7.40
C ASP A 15 1.49 -16.72 -6.42
N GLU A 16 1.97 -15.85 -5.54
CA GLU A 16 1.13 -15.08 -4.61
C GLU A 16 0.25 -14.08 -5.35
N GLY A 17 0.71 -13.57 -6.50
CA GLY A 17 -0.02 -12.58 -7.30
C GLY A 17 -1.35 -13.10 -7.89
N TYR A 18 -1.45 -14.38 -8.23
CA TYR A 18 -2.70 -14.97 -8.75
C TYR A 18 -3.75 -15.12 -7.65
N ILE A 19 -3.36 -15.62 -6.48
CA ILE A 19 -4.26 -15.78 -5.33
C ILE A 19 -4.72 -14.42 -4.83
N ASP A 20 -3.80 -13.46 -4.72
CA ASP A 20 -4.13 -12.09 -4.31
C ASP A 20 -5.13 -11.42 -5.25
N ARG A 21 -5.06 -11.67 -6.56
CA ARG A 21 -6.05 -11.16 -7.52
C ARG A 21 -7.42 -11.79 -7.33
N ALA A 22 -7.48 -13.07 -7.00
CA ALA A 22 -8.74 -13.81 -6.81
C ALA A 22 -9.51 -13.32 -5.58
N ILE A 23 -8.82 -12.96 -4.50
CA ILE A 23 -9.44 -12.50 -3.25
C ILE A 23 -9.71 -10.99 -3.20
N ARG A 24 -9.20 -10.19 -4.17
CA ARG A 24 -9.42 -8.75 -4.20
C ARG A 24 -10.89 -8.42 -4.42
N PRO A 25 -11.46 -7.46 -3.68
CA PRO A 25 -12.79 -6.95 -3.96
C PRO A 25 -12.84 -6.30 -5.35
N LYS A 26 -13.94 -6.50 -6.05
CA LYS A 26 -14.16 -5.95 -7.40
C LYS A 26 -15.10 -4.75 -7.39
N LEU A 27 -15.98 -4.67 -6.40
CA LEU A 27 -16.97 -3.61 -6.24
C LEU A 27 -16.72 -2.83 -4.96
N LEU A 28 -17.23 -1.61 -4.90
CA LEU A 28 -17.12 -0.76 -3.72
C LEU A 28 -17.87 -1.36 -2.52
N THR A 29 -18.97 -2.06 -2.77
CA THR A 29 -19.74 -2.79 -1.74
C THR A 29 -18.97 -3.92 -1.07
N ASP A 30 -17.96 -4.47 -1.76
CA ASP A 30 -17.10 -5.54 -1.23
C ASP A 30 -15.84 -4.99 -0.52
N TYR A 31 -15.62 -3.68 -0.60
CA TYR A 31 -14.45 -3.01 -0.05
C TYR A 31 -14.70 -2.70 1.42
N VAL A 32 -14.22 -3.57 2.30
CA VAL A 32 -14.36 -3.45 3.75
C VAL A 32 -13.42 -2.41 4.31
N GLY A 33 -13.88 -1.65 5.30
CA GLY A 33 -13.14 -0.57 5.95
C GLY A 33 -13.12 0.74 5.16
N GLN A 34 -12.39 1.75 5.63
CA GLN A 34 -12.27 3.06 4.99
C GLN A 34 -13.62 3.75 4.70
N PRO A 35 -14.56 3.83 5.65
CA PRO A 35 -15.95 4.22 5.35
C PRO A 35 -16.06 5.59 4.68
N GLN A 36 -15.27 6.57 5.12
CA GLN A 36 -15.28 7.92 4.51
C GLN A 36 -14.83 7.90 3.05
N VAL A 37 -13.83 7.08 2.72
CA VAL A 37 -13.35 6.92 1.33
C VAL A 37 -14.43 6.26 0.49
N CYS A 38 -15.08 5.21 1.00
CA CYS A 38 -16.17 4.51 0.31
C CYS A 38 -17.34 5.44 0.02
N ASP A 39 -17.82 6.17 1.02
CA ASP A 39 -18.95 7.10 0.90
C ASP A 39 -18.67 8.19 -0.15
N GLN A 40 -17.48 8.79 -0.11
CA GLN A 40 -17.08 9.82 -1.07
C GLN A 40 -16.95 9.26 -2.48
N MET A 41 -16.27 8.12 -2.64
CA MET A 41 -16.07 7.49 -3.95
C MET A 41 -17.39 7.04 -4.58
N GLU A 42 -18.34 6.54 -3.77
CA GLU A 42 -19.68 6.20 -4.25
C GLU A 42 -20.39 7.40 -4.89
N ILE A 43 -20.32 8.57 -4.22
CA ILE A 43 -20.92 9.81 -4.74
C ILE A 43 -20.23 10.25 -6.04
N PHE A 44 -18.89 10.28 -6.06
CA PHE A 44 -18.12 10.77 -7.21
C PHE A 44 -18.31 9.86 -8.44
N ILE A 45 -18.28 8.54 -8.25
CA ILE A 45 -18.50 7.57 -9.32
C ILE A 45 -19.93 7.68 -9.87
N LYS A 46 -20.94 7.75 -8.98
CA LYS A 46 -22.34 7.93 -9.41
C LYS A 46 -22.53 9.24 -10.19
N ALA A 47 -21.93 10.33 -9.73
CA ALA A 47 -22.02 11.61 -10.40
C ALA A 47 -21.36 11.61 -11.79
N ALA A 48 -20.18 11.03 -11.94
CA ALA A 48 -19.49 10.88 -13.21
C ALA A 48 -20.33 10.03 -14.19
N LYS A 49 -20.87 8.90 -13.74
CA LYS A 49 -21.78 8.05 -14.55
C LYS A 49 -23.03 8.79 -15.03
N LEU A 50 -23.65 9.59 -14.17
CA LEU A 50 -24.85 10.36 -14.53
C LEU A 50 -24.55 11.40 -15.60
N ARG A 51 -23.37 12.01 -15.57
CA ARG A 51 -22.92 12.97 -16.57
C ARG A 51 -22.37 12.32 -17.84
N GLN A 52 -22.08 11.01 -17.81
CA GLN A 52 -21.37 10.27 -18.87
C GLN A 52 -19.97 10.84 -19.14
N ASP A 53 -19.30 11.28 -18.08
CA ASP A 53 -17.96 11.85 -18.11
C ASP A 53 -16.92 10.91 -17.50
N ALA A 54 -15.63 11.16 -17.78
CA ALA A 54 -14.56 10.56 -17.01
C ALA A 54 -14.65 11.01 -15.53
N LEU A 55 -14.21 10.17 -14.60
CA LEU A 55 -14.05 10.59 -13.22
C LEU A 55 -12.90 11.59 -13.12
N ASP A 56 -13.00 12.58 -12.24
CA ASP A 56 -11.90 13.48 -11.93
C ASP A 56 -10.65 12.70 -11.53
N HIS A 57 -9.46 13.24 -11.83
CA HIS A 57 -8.21 12.60 -11.45
C HIS A 57 -8.10 12.38 -9.97
N LEU A 58 -7.67 11.16 -9.58
CA LEU A 58 -7.70 10.66 -8.21
C LEU A 58 -6.28 10.39 -7.69
N LEU A 59 -5.92 11.00 -6.57
CA LEU A 59 -4.71 10.67 -5.82
C LEU A 59 -5.07 9.82 -4.61
N ILE A 60 -4.47 8.62 -4.52
CA ILE A 60 -4.62 7.71 -3.38
C ILE A 60 -3.30 7.61 -2.64
N PHE A 61 -3.26 7.97 -1.37
CA PHE A 61 -2.03 7.88 -0.59
C PHE A 61 -2.22 7.22 0.76
N GLY A 62 -1.14 6.71 1.31
CA GLY A 62 -1.09 6.02 2.60
C GLY A 62 -0.03 4.93 2.65
N PRO A 63 0.21 4.33 3.82
CA PRO A 63 1.16 3.23 4.00
C PRO A 63 1.02 2.10 2.98
N PRO A 64 2.06 1.29 2.75
CA PRO A 64 1.99 0.16 1.82
C PRO A 64 0.99 -0.91 2.30
N GLY A 65 0.36 -1.61 1.35
CA GLY A 65 -0.51 -2.75 1.66
C GLY A 65 -1.93 -2.43 2.10
N LEU A 66 -2.35 -1.15 2.10
CA LEU A 66 -3.70 -0.71 2.50
C LEU A 66 -4.76 -0.81 1.41
N GLY A 67 -4.42 -1.22 0.19
CA GLY A 67 -5.40 -1.43 -0.87
C GLY A 67 -5.49 -0.31 -1.91
N LYS A 68 -4.47 0.55 -2.08
CA LYS A 68 -4.44 1.62 -3.11
C LYS A 68 -4.73 1.10 -4.51
N THR A 69 -4.00 0.08 -4.94
CA THR A 69 -4.21 -0.58 -6.24
C THR A 69 -5.58 -1.27 -6.34
N THR A 70 -6.09 -1.80 -5.21
CA THR A 70 -7.42 -2.41 -5.15
C THR A 70 -8.51 -1.36 -5.39
N LEU A 71 -8.41 -0.21 -4.72
CA LEU A 71 -9.37 0.90 -4.92
C LEU A 71 -9.35 1.41 -6.37
N ALA A 72 -8.17 1.53 -7.00
CA ALA A 72 -8.06 1.92 -8.41
C ALA A 72 -8.79 0.93 -9.35
N ASN A 73 -8.64 -0.38 -9.10
CA ASN A 73 -9.36 -1.40 -9.87
C ASN A 73 -10.88 -1.35 -9.64
N ILE A 74 -11.31 -1.11 -8.39
CA ILE A 74 -12.74 -0.93 -8.07
C ILE A 74 -13.31 0.26 -8.83
N VAL A 75 -12.60 1.40 -8.84
CA VAL A 75 -13.05 2.59 -9.59
C VAL A 75 -13.26 2.27 -11.07
N ALA A 76 -12.31 1.61 -11.71
CA ALA A 76 -12.44 1.22 -13.12
C ALA A 76 -13.63 0.26 -13.34
N ASN A 77 -13.77 -0.74 -12.48
CA ASN A 77 -14.89 -1.70 -12.56
C ASN A 77 -16.25 -1.01 -12.34
N GLU A 78 -16.35 -0.14 -11.33
CA GLU A 78 -17.58 0.63 -11.07
C GLU A 78 -17.90 1.59 -12.22
N MET A 79 -16.92 2.24 -12.81
CA MET A 79 -17.10 3.09 -14.02
C MET A 79 -17.44 2.27 -15.27
N GLY A 80 -17.11 0.98 -15.30
CA GLY A 80 -17.32 0.10 -16.44
C GLY A 80 -16.33 0.33 -17.58
N VAL A 81 -15.10 0.72 -17.25
CA VAL A 81 -14.03 1.08 -18.21
C VAL A 81 -12.79 0.23 -17.98
N ASN A 82 -11.86 0.27 -18.94
CA ASN A 82 -10.59 -0.43 -18.80
C ASN A 82 -9.63 0.30 -17.85
N ILE A 83 -8.72 -0.45 -17.26
CA ILE A 83 -7.62 0.10 -16.47
C ILE A 83 -6.28 -0.31 -17.09
N ARG A 84 -5.43 0.68 -17.37
CA ARG A 84 -4.03 0.46 -17.72
C ARG A 84 -3.16 0.77 -16.50
N THR A 85 -2.30 -0.15 -16.17
CA THR A 85 -1.50 -0.07 -14.93
C THR A 85 -0.02 0.06 -15.27
N THR A 86 0.63 1.03 -14.64
CA THR A 86 2.09 1.20 -14.65
C THR A 86 2.58 1.67 -13.27
N SER A 87 3.87 1.95 -13.15
CA SER A 87 4.45 2.54 -11.94
C SER A 87 5.48 3.60 -12.29
N GLY A 88 5.71 4.55 -11.37
CA GLY A 88 6.69 5.62 -11.56
C GLY A 88 8.07 5.12 -12.01
N PRO A 89 8.66 4.10 -11.34
CA PRO A 89 9.96 3.55 -11.73
C PRO A 89 10.02 2.91 -13.13
N VAL A 90 8.90 2.44 -13.67
CA VAL A 90 8.84 1.80 -15.00
C VAL A 90 8.78 2.84 -16.13
N LEU A 91 8.27 4.02 -15.83
CA LEU A 91 8.23 5.14 -16.76
C LEU A 91 9.59 5.86 -16.77
N GLU A 92 10.46 5.48 -17.70
CA GLU A 92 11.80 6.07 -17.79
C GLU A 92 11.85 7.30 -18.69
N LYS A 93 11.01 7.31 -19.73
CA LYS A 93 11.00 8.34 -20.76
C LYS A 93 9.60 8.91 -20.99
N ALA A 94 9.53 10.16 -21.38
CA ALA A 94 8.27 10.81 -21.79
C ALA A 94 7.52 10.04 -22.89
N GLY A 95 8.25 9.38 -23.81
CA GLY A 95 7.67 8.54 -24.85
C GLY A 95 6.93 7.31 -24.35
N ASP A 96 7.35 6.74 -23.22
CA ASP A 96 6.68 5.58 -22.62
C ASP A 96 5.28 5.98 -22.12
N LEU A 97 5.19 7.12 -21.45
CA LEU A 97 3.93 7.69 -20.99
C LEU A 97 3.05 8.10 -22.18
N ALA A 98 3.63 8.75 -23.20
CA ALA A 98 2.91 9.16 -24.41
C ALA A 98 2.28 7.94 -25.11
N ALA A 99 3.02 6.85 -25.25
CA ALA A 99 2.50 5.60 -25.82
C ALA A 99 1.35 5.01 -25.02
N MET A 100 1.38 5.13 -23.68
CA MET A 100 0.26 4.66 -22.83
C MET A 100 -0.96 5.55 -23.00
N LEU A 101 -0.80 6.88 -22.98
CA LEU A 101 -1.89 7.85 -23.08
C LEU A 101 -2.61 7.77 -24.44
N THR A 102 -1.87 7.64 -25.54
CA THR A 102 -2.44 7.54 -26.90
C THR A 102 -3.20 6.23 -27.17
N ASN A 103 -3.01 5.22 -26.33
CA ASN A 103 -3.72 3.94 -26.41
C ASN A 103 -4.92 3.84 -25.45
N LEU A 104 -5.30 4.92 -24.76
CA LEU A 104 -6.50 4.94 -23.92
C LEU A 104 -7.75 5.12 -24.78
N GLU A 105 -8.82 4.45 -24.39
CA GLU A 105 -10.16 4.69 -24.89
C GLU A 105 -10.87 5.76 -24.04
N PRO A 106 -11.95 6.38 -24.52
CA PRO A 106 -12.69 7.37 -23.75
C PRO A 106 -13.10 6.83 -22.36
N HIS A 107 -12.80 7.62 -21.33
CA HIS A 107 -13.08 7.36 -19.91
C HIS A 107 -12.22 6.27 -19.26
N ASP A 108 -11.28 5.65 -19.98
CA ASP A 108 -10.35 4.67 -19.42
C ASP A 108 -9.59 5.22 -18.20
N VAL A 109 -9.14 4.32 -17.35
CA VAL A 109 -8.31 4.64 -16.19
C VAL A 109 -6.85 4.35 -16.50
N LEU A 110 -5.99 5.35 -16.30
CA LEU A 110 -4.54 5.17 -16.21
C LEU A 110 -4.15 5.15 -14.72
N PHE A 111 -3.65 4.01 -14.24
CA PHE A 111 -3.17 3.87 -12.88
C PHE A 111 -1.63 3.89 -12.84
N ILE A 112 -1.07 4.83 -12.07
CA ILE A 112 0.38 4.95 -11.83
C ILE A 112 0.68 4.69 -10.36
N ASP A 113 1.28 3.54 -10.05
CA ASP A 113 1.74 3.25 -8.69
C ASP A 113 3.08 3.96 -8.43
N GLU A 114 3.37 4.31 -7.16
CA GLU A 114 4.56 5.04 -6.75
C GLU A 114 4.78 6.32 -7.60
N ILE A 115 3.72 7.07 -7.85
CA ILE A 115 3.71 8.25 -8.74
C ILE A 115 4.73 9.32 -8.31
N HIS A 116 5.11 9.37 -7.02
CA HIS A 116 6.15 10.28 -6.50
C HIS A 116 7.56 9.99 -7.04
N ARG A 117 7.74 8.87 -7.75
CA ARG A 117 9.01 8.47 -8.36
C ARG A 117 9.11 8.83 -9.84
N LEU A 118 8.14 9.56 -10.38
CA LEU A 118 8.22 10.10 -11.72
C LEU A 118 9.35 11.13 -11.84
N SER A 119 10.03 11.12 -12.99
CA SER A 119 10.99 12.17 -13.28
C SER A 119 10.28 13.49 -13.64
N PRO A 120 10.90 14.65 -13.41
CA PRO A 120 10.31 15.93 -13.82
C PRO A 120 9.89 16.01 -15.29
N ALA A 121 10.67 15.39 -16.18
CA ALA A 121 10.36 15.37 -17.61
C ALA A 121 9.07 14.60 -17.94
N ILE A 122 8.73 13.59 -17.15
CA ILE A 122 7.48 12.83 -17.28
C ILE A 122 6.33 13.60 -16.67
N GLU A 123 6.53 14.25 -15.52
CA GLU A 123 5.51 15.11 -14.91
C GLU A 123 5.10 16.25 -15.86
N GLU A 124 6.05 16.88 -16.57
CA GLU A 124 5.77 17.94 -17.54
C GLU A 124 4.87 17.47 -18.70
N VAL A 125 4.96 16.20 -19.09
CA VAL A 125 4.06 15.60 -20.09
C VAL A 125 2.68 15.31 -19.51
N LEU A 126 2.60 14.95 -18.21
CA LEU A 126 1.33 14.71 -17.54
C LEU A 126 0.48 15.96 -17.38
N TYR A 127 1.08 17.13 -17.16
CA TYR A 127 0.32 18.35 -16.86
C TYR A 127 -0.71 18.70 -17.94
N PRO A 128 -0.35 18.88 -19.23
CA PRO A 128 -1.33 19.17 -20.27
C PRO A 128 -2.28 17.98 -20.53
N ALA A 129 -1.81 16.76 -20.33
CA ALA A 129 -2.65 15.58 -20.46
C ALA A 129 -3.77 15.54 -19.42
N MET A 130 -3.51 15.97 -18.18
CA MET A 130 -4.49 16.04 -17.09
C MET A 130 -5.43 17.25 -17.22
N GLU A 131 -4.93 18.40 -17.64
CA GLU A 131 -5.72 19.64 -17.68
C GLU A 131 -6.58 19.76 -18.93
N ASP A 132 -5.97 19.51 -20.09
CA ASP A 132 -6.55 19.82 -21.41
C ASP A 132 -6.81 18.56 -22.25
N TYR A 133 -6.47 17.36 -21.74
CA TYR A 133 -6.47 16.12 -22.53
C TYR A 133 -5.64 16.25 -23.80
N GLN A 134 -4.49 16.91 -23.71
CA GLN A 134 -3.56 17.14 -24.80
C GLN A 134 -2.16 16.64 -24.45
N LEU A 135 -1.48 16.14 -25.46
CA LEU A 135 -0.10 15.66 -25.37
C LEU A 135 0.78 16.48 -26.30
N ASP A 136 1.80 17.11 -25.74
CA ASP A 136 2.81 17.83 -26.52
C ASP A 136 3.95 16.88 -26.90
N ILE A 137 4.09 16.56 -28.19
CA ILE A 137 5.14 15.68 -28.71
C ILE A 137 6.14 16.50 -29.50
N MET A 138 7.41 16.41 -29.12
CA MET A 138 8.51 16.99 -29.93
C MET A 138 8.90 16.02 -31.04
N ILE A 139 8.80 16.42 -32.29
CA ILE A 139 9.23 15.66 -33.46
C ILE A 139 10.44 16.32 -34.09
N GLY A 140 11.50 15.53 -34.34
CA GLY A 140 12.79 16.00 -34.87
C GLY A 140 13.79 16.33 -33.78
N GLU A 141 15.01 16.65 -34.19
CA GLU A 141 16.12 16.99 -33.32
C GLU A 141 16.69 18.38 -33.67
N GLY A 142 17.27 19.04 -32.65
CA GLY A 142 17.93 20.33 -32.77
C GLY A 142 16.98 21.47 -33.17
N PRO A 143 17.47 22.49 -33.92
CA PRO A 143 16.70 23.69 -34.24
C PRO A 143 15.50 23.46 -35.18
N ALA A 144 15.41 22.26 -35.79
CA ALA A 144 14.29 21.86 -36.67
C ALA A 144 13.20 21.09 -35.90
N ALA A 145 13.36 20.87 -34.61
CA ALA A 145 12.35 20.20 -33.77
C ALA A 145 11.04 21.01 -33.76
N ARG A 146 9.91 20.33 -33.93
CA ARG A 146 8.57 20.93 -33.89
C ARG A 146 7.75 20.26 -32.80
N SER A 147 7.01 21.05 -32.03
CA SER A 147 5.97 20.52 -31.13
C SER A 147 4.70 20.28 -31.94
N ILE A 148 4.14 19.09 -31.77
CA ILE A 148 2.80 18.73 -32.26
C ILE A 148 1.94 18.44 -31.05
N LYS A 149 0.76 19.08 -31.02
CA LYS A 149 -0.28 18.78 -30.02
C LYS A 149 -1.16 17.66 -30.54
N LEU A 150 -1.31 16.64 -29.75
CA LEU A 150 -2.18 15.49 -29.98
C LEU A 150 -3.31 15.52 -28.96
N ASP A 151 -4.55 15.53 -29.41
CA ASP A 151 -5.72 15.43 -28.56
C ASP A 151 -5.85 13.99 -28.02
N LEU A 152 -6.10 13.85 -26.73
CA LEU A 152 -6.35 12.60 -26.05
C LEU A 152 -7.86 12.46 -25.75
N PRO A 153 -8.40 11.23 -25.72
CA PRO A 153 -9.74 11.03 -25.19
C PRO A 153 -9.77 11.41 -23.70
N PRO A 154 -10.88 11.94 -23.17
CA PRO A 154 -11.04 12.13 -21.72
C PRO A 154 -10.75 10.84 -20.97
N PHE A 155 -9.90 10.88 -19.97
CA PHE A 155 -9.49 9.73 -19.16
C PHE A 155 -9.37 10.11 -17.69
N THR A 156 -9.32 9.12 -16.82
CA THR A 156 -9.05 9.31 -15.39
C THR A 156 -7.63 8.87 -15.06
N LEU A 157 -6.80 9.78 -14.54
CA LEU A 157 -5.53 9.40 -13.92
C LEU A 157 -5.78 9.05 -12.45
N ILE A 158 -5.34 7.87 -12.05
CA ILE A 158 -5.28 7.47 -10.64
C ILE A 158 -3.82 7.34 -10.25
N GLY A 159 -3.32 8.26 -9.43
CA GLY A 159 -1.99 8.20 -8.84
C GLY A 159 -2.01 7.54 -7.47
N ALA A 160 -1.10 6.60 -7.22
CA ALA A 160 -0.90 6.02 -5.90
C ALA A 160 0.48 6.33 -5.35
N THR A 161 0.58 6.62 -4.05
CA THR A 161 1.86 6.90 -3.40
C THR A 161 1.86 6.51 -1.92
N THR A 162 3.02 6.12 -1.42
CA THR A 162 3.28 6.00 0.02
C THR A 162 3.71 7.34 0.63
N ARG A 163 4.25 8.25 -0.18
CA ARG A 163 4.90 9.51 0.20
C ARG A 163 4.24 10.72 -0.46
N ALA A 164 3.03 11.08 -0.02
CA ALA A 164 2.30 12.23 -0.59
C ALA A 164 3.08 13.55 -0.51
N GLY A 165 3.90 13.72 0.52
CA GLY A 165 4.76 14.89 0.69
C GLY A 165 5.93 14.98 -0.29
N SER A 166 6.24 13.90 -1.03
CA SER A 166 7.30 13.87 -2.05
C SER A 166 6.79 14.24 -3.46
N LEU A 167 5.46 14.40 -3.62
CA LEU A 167 4.89 14.90 -4.86
C LEU A 167 5.16 16.39 -5.03
N THR A 168 5.46 16.81 -6.25
CA THR A 168 5.53 18.22 -6.58
C THR A 168 4.17 18.90 -6.38
N SER A 169 4.14 20.15 -5.93
CA SER A 169 2.89 20.89 -5.77
C SER A 169 2.09 20.97 -7.08
N PRO A 170 2.73 21.25 -8.25
CA PRO A 170 2.01 21.29 -9.53
C PRO A 170 1.30 19.98 -9.88
N LEU A 171 1.92 18.83 -9.64
CA LEU A 171 1.28 17.54 -9.90
C LEU A 171 0.14 17.28 -8.91
N ARG A 172 0.36 17.54 -7.63
CA ARG A 172 -0.65 17.28 -6.59
C ARG A 172 -1.91 18.12 -6.78
N ASP A 173 -1.75 19.39 -7.17
CA ASP A 173 -2.87 20.34 -7.29
C ASP A 173 -3.79 20.02 -8.51
N ARG A 174 -3.35 19.13 -9.40
CA ARG A 174 -4.14 18.65 -10.56
C ARG A 174 -5.04 17.46 -10.24
N PHE A 175 -4.94 16.89 -9.06
CA PHE A 175 -5.86 15.86 -8.61
C PHE A 175 -7.09 16.50 -7.97
N GLY A 176 -8.24 16.35 -8.64
CA GLY A 176 -9.54 16.85 -8.13
C GLY A 176 -10.05 16.06 -6.94
N ILE A 177 -9.66 14.77 -6.84
CA ILE A 177 -10.04 13.88 -5.74
C ILE A 177 -8.77 13.40 -5.03
N VAL A 178 -8.73 13.53 -3.70
CA VAL A 178 -7.59 13.09 -2.89
C VAL A 178 -8.10 12.19 -1.78
N GLN A 179 -7.64 10.93 -1.76
CA GLN A 179 -8.05 9.91 -0.78
C GLN A 179 -6.86 9.42 0.04
N ARG A 180 -6.98 9.54 1.35
CA ARG A 180 -6.01 8.99 2.29
C ARG A 180 -6.51 7.66 2.84
N LEU A 181 -5.74 6.59 2.65
CA LEU A 181 -6.00 5.31 3.28
C LEU A 181 -5.30 5.23 4.63
N GLU A 182 -6.04 4.74 5.62
CA GLU A 182 -5.56 4.55 6.98
C GLU A 182 -5.42 3.06 7.32
N PHE A 183 -4.70 2.76 8.40
CA PHE A 183 -4.64 1.39 8.90
C PHE A 183 -6.03 0.92 9.32
N TYR A 184 -6.33 -0.33 9.02
CA TYR A 184 -7.62 -0.94 9.30
C TYR A 184 -7.76 -1.30 10.78
N SER A 185 -8.99 -1.30 11.26
CA SER A 185 -9.34 -1.86 12.58
C SER A 185 -9.16 -3.38 12.59
N VAL A 186 -9.11 -3.97 13.76
CA VAL A 186 -9.06 -5.43 13.90
C VAL A 186 -10.35 -6.06 13.39
N GLU A 187 -11.49 -5.41 13.60
CA GLU A 187 -12.82 -5.83 13.17
C GLU A 187 -12.91 -5.87 11.64
N ASP A 188 -12.45 -4.80 10.96
CA ASP A 188 -12.39 -4.75 9.50
C ASP A 188 -11.49 -5.84 8.94
N LEU A 189 -10.30 -6.02 9.54
CA LEU A 189 -9.37 -7.07 9.12
C LEU A 189 -9.93 -8.48 9.36
N THR A 190 -10.68 -8.69 10.45
CA THR A 190 -11.36 -9.97 10.71
C THR A 190 -12.35 -10.27 9.59
N SER A 191 -13.14 -9.27 9.19
CA SER A 191 -14.08 -9.39 8.07
C SER A 191 -13.35 -9.68 6.74
N ILE A 192 -12.21 -9.01 6.49
CA ILE A 192 -11.38 -9.25 5.31
C ILE A 192 -10.80 -10.67 5.30
N VAL A 193 -10.28 -11.16 6.44
CA VAL A 193 -9.75 -12.52 6.58
C VAL A 193 -10.83 -13.56 6.33
N SER A 194 -12.00 -13.40 6.95
CA SER A 194 -13.15 -14.31 6.79
C SER A 194 -13.65 -14.36 5.35
N ARG A 195 -13.75 -13.18 4.69
CA ARG A 195 -14.11 -13.10 3.28
C ARG A 195 -13.04 -13.76 2.39
N SER A 196 -11.78 -13.50 2.63
CA SER A 196 -10.67 -14.10 1.87
C SER A 196 -10.63 -15.60 2.03
N ALA A 197 -10.85 -16.11 3.25
CA ALA A 197 -10.96 -17.54 3.53
C ALA A 197 -12.14 -18.18 2.75
N SER A 198 -13.29 -17.53 2.73
CA SER A 198 -14.45 -17.98 1.95
C SER A 198 -14.16 -18.04 0.45
N CYS A 199 -13.48 -17.03 -0.11
CA CYS A 199 -13.05 -17.02 -1.51
C CYS A 199 -12.05 -18.15 -1.84
N LEU A 200 -11.28 -18.59 -0.86
CA LEU A 200 -10.31 -19.69 -0.98
C LEU A 200 -10.88 -21.05 -0.56
N ASN A 201 -12.17 -21.14 -0.21
CA ASN A 201 -12.84 -22.32 0.31
C ASN A 201 -12.14 -22.94 1.54
N LEU A 202 -11.67 -22.08 2.46
CA LEU A 202 -11.02 -22.50 3.69
C LEU A 202 -12.04 -22.60 4.84
N ASP A 203 -11.90 -23.65 5.65
CA ASP A 203 -12.66 -23.83 6.88
C ASP A 203 -11.93 -23.14 8.04
N ILE A 204 -12.42 -21.98 8.45
CA ILE A 204 -11.81 -21.12 9.46
C ILE A 204 -12.84 -20.68 10.50
N SER A 205 -12.46 -20.74 11.78
CA SER A 205 -13.30 -20.18 12.85
C SER A 205 -13.19 -18.65 12.90
N GLU A 206 -14.24 -18.01 13.42
CA GLU A 206 -14.26 -16.55 13.63
C GLU A 206 -13.13 -16.10 14.56
N THR A 207 -12.86 -16.87 15.61
CA THR A 207 -11.77 -16.60 16.56
C THR A 207 -10.39 -16.72 15.91
N ALA A 208 -10.20 -17.65 14.96
CA ALA A 208 -8.96 -17.75 14.19
C ALA A 208 -8.81 -16.56 13.23
N SER A 209 -9.90 -16.13 12.56
CA SER A 209 -9.89 -14.94 11.72
C SER A 209 -9.51 -13.69 12.52
N HIS A 210 -10.06 -13.54 13.72
CA HIS A 210 -9.71 -12.45 14.64
C HIS A 210 -8.25 -12.51 15.09
N GLU A 211 -7.72 -13.71 15.41
CA GLU A 211 -6.33 -13.88 15.82
C GLU A 211 -5.34 -13.50 14.71
N ILE A 212 -5.64 -13.88 13.45
CA ILE A 212 -4.86 -13.47 12.27
C ILE A 212 -4.95 -11.95 12.07
N ALA A 213 -6.16 -11.40 12.14
CA ALA A 213 -6.42 -9.97 11.96
C ALA A 213 -5.65 -9.12 12.98
N ARG A 214 -5.68 -9.50 14.26
CA ARG A 214 -5.01 -8.80 15.34
C ARG A 214 -3.49 -8.70 15.15
N ARG A 215 -2.87 -9.73 14.53
CA ARG A 215 -1.43 -9.75 14.24
C ARG A 215 -1.06 -9.21 12.86
N SER A 216 -2.03 -8.66 12.11
CA SER A 216 -1.83 -8.22 10.72
C SER A 216 -1.39 -6.76 10.58
N ARG A 217 -1.03 -6.09 11.67
CA ARG A 217 -0.49 -4.73 11.66
C ARG A 217 -1.38 -3.70 10.93
N GLY A 218 -2.70 -3.84 11.06
CA GLY A 218 -3.64 -2.92 10.41
C GLY A 218 -3.66 -3.00 8.87
N THR A 219 -3.11 -4.06 8.27
CA THR A 219 -2.82 -4.10 6.83
C THR A 219 -3.47 -5.31 6.15
N PRO A 220 -4.41 -5.14 5.20
CA PRO A 220 -5.04 -6.23 4.47
C PRO A 220 -4.06 -7.17 3.74
N ARG A 221 -2.98 -6.62 3.18
CA ARG A 221 -1.94 -7.43 2.51
C ARG A 221 -1.28 -8.41 3.48
N ILE A 222 -0.94 -7.95 4.68
CA ILE A 222 -0.35 -8.80 5.72
C ILE A 222 -1.39 -9.81 6.19
N ALA A 223 -2.63 -9.40 6.44
CA ALA A 223 -3.72 -10.30 6.86
C ALA A 223 -3.90 -11.48 5.90
N ASN A 224 -3.99 -11.20 4.60
CA ASN A 224 -4.11 -12.23 3.57
C ASN A 224 -2.86 -13.12 3.46
N ARG A 225 -1.69 -12.56 3.67
CA ARG A 225 -0.43 -13.31 3.68
C ARG A 225 -0.36 -14.27 4.88
N LEU A 226 -0.71 -13.78 6.07
CA LEU A 226 -0.79 -14.61 7.27
C LEU A 226 -1.84 -15.70 7.12
N LEU A 227 -3.01 -15.39 6.58
CA LEU A 227 -4.04 -16.40 6.31
C LEU A 227 -3.50 -17.55 5.46
N ARG A 228 -2.74 -17.26 4.41
CA ARG A 228 -2.13 -18.30 3.55
C ARG A 228 -1.11 -19.16 4.32
N ARG A 229 -0.26 -18.55 5.12
CA ARG A 229 0.72 -19.31 5.93
C ARG A 229 0.04 -20.15 7.00
N VAL A 230 -1.00 -19.63 7.62
CA VAL A 230 -1.83 -20.39 8.58
C VAL A 230 -2.54 -21.54 7.89
N ARG A 231 -3.07 -21.36 6.68
CA ARG A 231 -3.62 -22.43 5.85
C ARG A 231 -2.59 -23.53 5.61
N ASP A 232 -1.40 -23.18 5.12
CA ASP A 232 -0.33 -24.15 4.83
C ASP A 232 0.03 -24.97 6.08
N PHE A 233 0.01 -24.34 7.26
CA PHE A 233 0.20 -25.02 8.54
C PHE A 233 -0.98 -25.94 8.90
N ALA A 234 -2.22 -25.47 8.70
CA ALA A 234 -3.42 -26.24 8.98
C ALA A 234 -3.54 -27.48 8.08
N ASP A 235 -3.21 -27.36 6.81
CA ASP A 235 -3.20 -28.47 5.85
C ASP A 235 -2.30 -29.61 6.31
N VAL A 236 -1.14 -29.29 6.89
CA VAL A 236 -0.18 -30.29 7.38
C VAL A 236 -0.51 -30.82 8.78
N LYS A 237 -1.04 -29.97 9.67
CA LYS A 237 -1.21 -30.29 11.08
C LYS A 237 -2.63 -30.59 11.52
N ASN A 238 -3.66 -30.16 10.78
CA ASN A 238 -5.05 -30.24 11.21
C ASN A 238 -6.03 -30.49 10.06
N SER A 239 -5.65 -31.24 9.04
CA SER A 239 -6.53 -31.60 7.91
C SER A 239 -7.24 -30.41 7.26
N GLY A 240 -6.61 -29.24 7.24
CA GLY A 240 -7.11 -28.02 6.59
C GLY A 240 -8.05 -27.16 7.44
N ILE A 241 -8.43 -27.59 8.65
CA ILE A 241 -9.32 -26.82 9.53
C ILE A 241 -8.49 -25.80 10.31
N ILE A 242 -8.85 -24.52 10.22
CA ILE A 242 -8.16 -23.41 10.88
C ILE A 242 -8.93 -23.01 12.14
N SER A 243 -8.56 -23.63 13.28
CA SER A 243 -9.02 -23.21 14.62
C SER A 243 -8.15 -22.10 15.17
N GLU A 244 -8.57 -21.49 16.29
CA GLU A 244 -7.79 -20.46 16.97
C GLU A 244 -6.43 -21.00 17.44
N GLU A 245 -6.39 -22.23 17.95
CA GLU A 245 -5.15 -22.88 18.42
C GLU A 245 -4.19 -23.11 17.27
N ILE A 246 -4.70 -23.53 16.10
CA ILE A 246 -3.92 -23.70 14.88
C ILE A 246 -3.37 -22.36 14.40
N ALA A 247 -4.20 -21.33 14.39
CA ALA A 247 -3.76 -19.99 14.01
C ALA A 247 -2.66 -19.47 14.95
N LYS A 248 -2.82 -19.61 16.28
CA LYS A 248 -1.81 -19.23 17.26
C LYS A 248 -0.50 -20.01 17.08
N ALA A 249 -0.58 -21.33 16.88
CA ALA A 249 0.59 -22.19 16.70
C ALA A 249 1.35 -21.81 15.40
N ALA A 250 0.62 -21.60 14.31
CA ALA A 250 1.22 -21.18 13.04
C ALA A 250 1.90 -19.81 13.16
N LEU A 251 1.24 -18.82 13.75
CA LEU A 251 1.79 -17.46 13.91
C LEU A 251 3.03 -17.47 14.84
N THR A 252 3.04 -18.32 15.85
CA THR A 252 4.21 -18.51 16.72
C THR A 252 5.36 -19.17 15.97
N MET A 253 5.09 -20.18 15.12
CA MET A 253 6.10 -20.79 14.26
C MET A 253 6.70 -19.78 13.27
N LEU A 254 5.90 -18.81 12.81
CA LEU A 254 6.34 -17.73 11.93
C LEU A 254 7.06 -16.60 12.65
N ASP A 255 7.33 -16.76 13.96
CA ASP A 255 7.99 -15.77 14.81
C ASP A 255 7.26 -14.40 14.84
N ILE A 256 5.93 -14.43 14.77
CA ILE A 256 5.06 -13.24 14.89
C ILE A 256 4.49 -13.19 16.30
N ASP A 257 4.80 -12.14 17.02
CA ASP A 257 4.37 -12.00 18.40
C ASP A 257 2.90 -11.55 18.55
N GLN A 258 2.46 -11.36 19.79
CA GLN A 258 1.07 -10.98 20.10
C GLN A 258 0.69 -9.56 19.59
N ALA A 259 1.65 -8.67 19.39
CA ALA A 259 1.44 -7.34 18.82
C ALA A 259 1.51 -7.32 17.26
N GLY A 260 1.80 -8.49 16.66
CA GLY A 260 2.00 -8.62 15.22
C GLY A 260 3.40 -8.22 14.77
N PHE A 261 4.36 -8.14 15.69
CA PHE A 261 5.74 -7.81 15.34
C PHE A 261 6.49 -9.04 14.86
N ASP A 262 7.19 -8.88 13.75
CA ASP A 262 8.13 -9.87 13.24
C ASP A 262 9.54 -9.65 13.82
N TYR A 263 10.48 -10.42 13.32
CA TYR A 263 11.89 -10.30 13.67
C TYR A 263 12.45 -8.88 13.44
N LEU A 264 12.10 -8.22 12.33
CA LEU A 264 12.65 -6.91 12.00
C LEU A 264 12.08 -5.80 12.89
N ASP A 265 10.79 -5.84 13.21
CA ASP A 265 10.18 -4.90 14.14
C ASP A 265 10.86 -4.97 15.49
N ARG A 266 11.00 -6.20 16.02
CA ARG A 266 11.67 -6.42 17.32
C ARG A 266 13.14 -6.03 17.27
N LYS A 267 13.84 -6.34 16.19
CA LYS A 267 15.24 -5.93 15.97
C LYS A 267 15.40 -4.41 15.97
N LEU A 268 14.48 -3.70 15.32
CA LEU A 268 14.46 -2.24 15.30
C LEU A 268 14.26 -1.67 16.71
N LEU A 269 13.19 -2.12 17.39
CA LEU A 269 12.84 -1.63 18.71
C LEU A 269 13.93 -1.94 19.75
N ASN A 270 14.48 -3.17 19.73
CA ASN A 270 15.60 -3.56 20.61
C ASN A 270 16.85 -2.73 20.30
N ALA A 271 17.14 -2.45 19.03
CA ALA A 271 18.29 -1.58 18.69
C ALA A 271 18.13 -0.19 19.31
N VAL A 272 16.93 0.41 19.24
CA VAL A 272 16.68 1.70 19.89
C VAL A 272 16.88 1.63 21.38
N ILE A 273 16.38 0.58 22.04
CA ILE A 273 16.47 0.43 23.51
C ILE A 273 17.91 0.14 23.94
N GLU A 274 18.53 -0.92 23.39
CA GLU A 274 19.77 -1.49 23.94
C GLU A 274 21.04 -0.80 23.40
N ARG A 275 21.01 -0.33 22.13
CA ARG A 275 22.20 0.25 21.51
C ARG A 275 22.22 1.78 21.56
N PHE A 276 21.07 2.39 21.74
CA PHE A 276 20.90 3.86 21.72
C PHE A 276 20.17 4.39 22.96
N ASP A 277 20.16 3.63 24.06
CA ASP A 277 19.60 4.02 25.37
C ASP A 277 18.16 4.57 25.28
N GLY A 278 17.33 4.00 24.39
CA GLY A 278 15.98 4.45 24.14
C GLY A 278 15.83 5.61 23.16
N GLY A 279 16.92 6.14 22.65
CA GLY A 279 16.98 7.27 21.73
C GLY A 279 17.20 8.64 22.41
N PRO A 280 17.23 9.73 21.63
CA PRO A 280 16.90 9.81 20.18
C PRO A 280 18.03 9.32 19.27
N VAL A 281 17.68 8.53 18.27
CA VAL A 281 18.63 7.99 17.26
C VAL A 281 18.25 8.41 15.84
N GLY A 282 19.22 8.83 15.06
CA GLY A 282 19.04 9.17 13.64
C GLY A 282 18.75 7.93 12.79
N LEU A 283 18.03 8.12 11.67
CA LEU A 283 17.63 7.04 10.78
C LEU A 283 18.82 6.27 10.20
N ASP A 284 19.90 6.97 9.82
CA ASP A 284 21.10 6.36 9.24
C ASP A 284 21.80 5.42 10.23
N ASN A 285 21.92 5.86 11.49
CA ASN A 285 22.51 5.04 12.55
C ASN A 285 21.67 3.80 12.83
N LEU A 286 20.35 3.97 12.80
CA LEU A 286 19.42 2.87 13.02
C LEU A 286 19.46 1.87 11.87
N ALA A 287 19.49 2.35 10.62
CA ALA A 287 19.64 1.54 9.41
C ALA A 287 20.93 0.71 9.45
N ALA A 288 22.05 1.35 9.77
CA ALA A 288 23.34 0.68 9.93
C ALA A 288 23.31 -0.35 11.08
N ALA A 289 22.68 -0.03 12.21
CA ALA A 289 22.62 -0.90 13.38
C ALA A 289 21.81 -2.18 13.14
N ILE A 290 20.76 -2.10 12.33
CA ILE A 290 19.90 -3.28 12.03
C ILE A 290 20.23 -3.92 10.68
N GLY A 291 21.12 -3.31 9.86
CA GLY A 291 21.50 -3.83 8.55
C GLY A 291 20.35 -3.76 7.52
N GLU A 292 19.58 -2.68 7.56
CA GLU A 292 18.44 -2.45 6.66
C GLU A 292 18.58 -1.12 5.92
N GLU A 293 17.88 -0.98 4.79
CA GLU A 293 17.80 0.28 4.07
C GLU A 293 16.93 1.30 4.81
N ARG A 294 17.26 2.59 4.68
CA ARG A 294 16.49 3.69 5.28
C ARG A 294 15.01 3.65 4.87
N ASP A 295 14.76 3.44 3.58
CA ASP A 295 13.42 3.40 3.01
C ASP A 295 12.58 2.27 3.59
N THR A 296 13.19 1.11 3.86
CA THR A 296 12.52 -0.01 4.56
C THR A 296 12.07 0.40 5.95
N ILE A 297 12.93 1.09 6.70
CA ILE A 297 12.56 1.56 8.04
C ILE A 297 11.45 2.61 7.95
N GLU A 298 11.61 3.63 7.11
CA GLU A 298 10.72 4.79 7.06
C GLU A 298 9.35 4.46 6.45
N ASP A 299 9.29 3.60 5.44
CA ASP A 299 8.06 3.31 4.72
C ASP A 299 7.32 2.07 5.23
N VAL A 300 8.04 1.09 5.80
CA VAL A 300 7.44 -0.22 6.14
C VAL A 300 7.35 -0.43 7.64
N LEU A 301 8.42 -0.15 8.40
CA LEU A 301 8.47 -0.47 9.83
C LEU A 301 7.89 0.66 10.69
N GLU A 302 8.40 1.88 10.54
CA GLU A 302 8.03 3.04 11.37
C GLU A 302 6.53 3.38 11.37
N PRO A 303 5.81 3.41 10.24
CA PRO A 303 4.44 3.93 10.21
C PRO A 303 3.52 3.22 11.20
N TYR A 304 3.60 1.89 11.24
CA TYR A 304 2.81 1.10 12.18
C TYR A 304 3.28 1.26 13.62
N LEU A 305 4.59 1.21 13.86
CA LEU A 305 5.17 1.35 15.19
C LEU A 305 4.87 2.71 15.82
N ILE A 306 4.89 3.77 15.01
CA ILE A 306 4.55 5.13 15.44
C ILE A 306 3.06 5.22 15.77
N GLN A 307 2.19 4.74 14.88
CA GLN A 307 0.74 4.79 15.08
C GLN A 307 0.32 3.99 16.32
N GLN A 308 0.94 2.84 16.54
CA GLN A 308 0.68 2.03 17.73
C GLN A 308 1.36 2.58 19.00
N GLY A 309 2.10 3.68 18.88
CA GLY A 309 2.73 4.34 20.00
C GLY A 309 3.91 3.56 20.61
N PHE A 310 4.57 2.71 19.82
CA PHE A 310 5.82 2.04 20.23
C PHE A 310 7.04 2.89 19.93
N LEU A 311 7.02 3.65 18.85
CA LEU A 311 8.10 4.52 18.42
C LEU A 311 7.60 5.96 18.31
N GLN A 312 8.44 6.92 18.67
CA GLN A 312 8.15 8.34 18.48
C GLN A 312 9.22 8.96 17.58
N ARG A 313 8.76 9.73 16.57
CA ARG A 313 9.64 10.53 15.71
C ARG A 313 9.75 11.95 16.26
N THR A 314 10.98 12.40 16.48
CA THR A 314 11.28 13.75 16.94
C THR A 314 12.27 14.43 15.97
N PRO A 315 12.49 15.76 16.03
CA PRO A 315 13.51 16.43 15.24
C PRO A 315 14.93 15.89 15.45
N ARG A 316 15.20 15.29 16.62
CA ARG A 316 16.50 14.69 16.96
C ARG A 316 16.65 13.24 16.52
N GLY A 317 15.54 12.57 16.17
CA GLY A 317 15.54 11.16 15.80
C GLY A 317 14.38 10.36 16.40
N ARG A 318 14.56 9.04 16.45
CA ARG A 318 13.57 8.06 16.92
C ARG A 318 13.79 7.75 18.39
N ILE A 319 12.70 7.66 19.13
CA ILE A 319 12.70 7.37 20.58
C ILE A 319 11.74 6.22 20.85
N ALA A 320 12.19 5.25 21.64
CA ALA A 320 11.34 4.19 22.18
C ALA A 320 10.42 4.75 23.28
N THR A 321 9.13 4.41 23.21
CA THR A 321 8.16 4.85 24.21
C THR A 321 8.10 3.92 25.41
N SER A 322 7.43 4.32 26.49
CA SER A 322 7.18 3.44 27.63
C SER A 322 6.37 2.19 27.28
N ARG A 323 5.58 2.24 26.17
CA ARG A 323 4.87 1.07 25.66
C ARG A 323 5.83 0.02 25.12
N THR A 324 6.92 0.44 24.46
CA THR A 324 7.96 -0.43 23.95
C THR A 324 8.69 -1.17 25.07
N TYR A 325 9.10 -0.45 26.11
CA TYR A 325 9.74 -1.08 27.27
C TYR A 325 8.83 -2.13 27.93
N ARG A 326 7.55 -1.79 28.14
CA ARG A 326 6.57 -2.74 28.69
C ARG A 326 6.37 -3.97 27.82
N HIS A 327 6.40 -3.81 26.49
CA HIS A 327 6.26 -4.92 25.55
C HIS A 327 7.39 -5.94 25.68
N PHE A 328 8.61 -5.47 25.92
CA PHE A 328 9.78 -6.33 26.15
C PHE A 328 10.00 -6.71 27.62
N GLY A 329 9.08 -6.36 28.51
CA GLY A 329 9.22 -6.63 29.94
C GLY A 329 10.35 -5.85 30.63
N LEU A 330 10.74 -4.73 30.03
CA LEU A 330 11.80 -3.85 30.54
C LEU A 330 11.21 -2.65 31.29
N GLU A 331 11.89 -2.18 32.32
CA GLU A 331 11.59 -0.89 32.94
C GLU A 331 12.31 0.23 32.19
N LYS A 332 11.60 1.31 31.90
CA LYS A 332 12.25 2.51 31.36
C LYS A 332 13.05 3.13 32.49
N LEU A 333 14.37 3.19 32.33
CA LEU A 333 15.22 3.95 33.26
C LEU A 333 14.74 5.41 33.21
N THR A 334 14.11 5.88 34.25
CA THR A 334 13.79 7.30 34.46
C THR A 334 15.09 7.98 34.91
N GLU A 335 15.64 8.87 34.05
CA GLU A 335 16.57 9.88 34.51
C GLU A 335 15.88 10.91 35.40
#